data_45c122029e4c78309e0c70defcda8a71
#
_entry.id   45c122029e4c78309e0c70defcda8a71
#
_cell.length_a   1.000
_cell.length_b   1.000
_cell.length_c   1.000
_cell.angle_alpha   90.00
_cell.angle_beta   90.00
_cell.angle_gamma   90.00
#
_symmetry.space_group_name_H-M   'P 1'
#
loop_
_entity.id
_entity.type
_entity.pdbx_description
1 polymer ?
#
loop_
_entity_poly.entity_id
_entity_poly.type
_entity_poly.pdbx_seq_one_letter_code
_entity_poly.pdbx_strand_id
1 'polypeptide(L)'
;SNKVSDSTNQAQEIIEYIKVSKDDLDEALDKNAAVARETYINKYVEITGKLGTVDSELKYISLKSSTKEWDFHSIHCTIKNKEQKEIIKTLITDQEITIKGKITDVGEVLGYFLDITEISAN
;
A
#
# COMPACT_ATOMS: atom_id res chain seq x y z
N SER A 1 31.72 20.15 -1.48
CA SER A 1 31.18 20.15 -1.56
C SER A 1 30.69 19.94 -1.53
N ASN A 2 30.74 20.17 -1.34
CA ASN A 2 30.11 20.15 -1.36
C ASN A 2 29.51 20.02 -1.27
N LYS A 3 29.44 20.09 -0.99
CA LYS A 3 28.72 20.04 -0.94
C LYS A 3 28.00 19.94 -0.94
N VAL A 4 28.11 20.18 -1.01
CA VAL A 4 27.27 20.09 -1.10
C VAL A 4 26.70 19.54 -1.00
N SER A 5 26.88 19.73 -0.84
CA SER A 5 26.25 19.28 -0.84
C SER A 5 25.71 18.67 -0.67
N ASP A 6 25.74 18.76 -0.45
CA ASP A 6 25.22 18.21 -0.31
C ASP A 6 24.60 17.95 0.06
N SER A 7 24.51 18.41 0.50
CA SER A 7 23.80 18.32 0.75
C SER A 7 22.98 17.76 0.66
N THR A 8 22.81 17.84 0.72
CA THR A 8 22.00 17.45 0.40
C THR A 8 21.62 16.31 0.46
N ASN A 9 21.77 16.00 0.20
CA ASN A 9 21.56 14.69 0.26
C ASN A 9 21.41 14.16 1.54
N GLN A 10 21.86 14.72 2.23
CA GLN A 10 21.72 14.27 3.52
C GLN A 10 20.35 14.37 4.04
N ALA A 11 19.53 15.09 3.44
CA ALA A 11 18.18 15.22 3.90
C ALA A 11 17.31 14.01 3.53
N GLN A 12 17.84 13.09 2.77
CA GLN A 12 17.04 11.95 2.35
C GLN A 12 17.00 10.88 3.41
N GLU A 13 15.82 10.54 3.82
CA GLU A 13 15.61 9.41 4.71
C GLU A 13 15.58 8.13 3.93
N ILE A 14 16.22 7.10 4.49
CA ILE A 14 16.12 5.78 3.93
C ILE A 14 14.89 5.13 4.58
N ILE A 15 13.89 4.83 3.77
CA ILE A 15 12.66 4.21 4.26
C ILE A 15 12.81 2.71 4.13
N GLU A 16 12.62 2.01 5.25
CA GLU A 16 12.60 0.57 5.24
C GLU A 16 11.16 0.11 5.21
N TYR A 17 10.83 -0.68 4.19
CA TYR A 17 9.48 -1.18 4.02
C TYR A 17 9.38 -2.57 4.64
N ILE A 18 8.33 -2.77 5.43
CA ILE A 18 8.03 -4.08 6.01
C ILE A 18 7.32 -4.90 4.93
N LYS A 19 7.93 -6.01 4.54
CA LYS A 19 7.28 -6.92 3.62
C LYS A 19 6.22 -7.70 4.37
N VAL A 20 4.99 -7.61 3.93
CA VAL A 20 3.88 -8.26 4.59
C VAL A 20 2.86 -8.66 3.52
N SER A 21 2.20 -9.80 3.71
CA SER A 21 1.15 -10.22 2.80
C SER A 21 -0.18 -9.61 3.23
N LYS A 22 -1.09 -9.49 2.27
CA LYS A 22 -2.43 -9.04 2.62
C LYS A 22 -3.10 -10.01 3.59
N ASP A 23 -2.83 -11.31 3.43
CA ASP A 23 -3.40 -12.31 4.32
C ASP A 23 -2.91 -12.13 5.76
N ASP A 24 -1.63 -11.78 5.95
CA ASP A 24 -1.11 -11.50 7.28
C ASP A 24 -1.76 -10.29 7.91
N LEU A 25 -2.00 -9.24 7.10
CA LEU A 25 -2.68 -8.04 7.57
C LEU A 25 -4.12 -8.35 7.97
N ASP A 26 -4.81 -9.15 7.17
CA ASP A 26 -6.19 -9.55 7.48
C ASP A 26 -6.24 -10.38 8.74
N GLU A 27 -5.30 -11.30 8.91
CA GLU A 27 -5.26 -12.14 10.11
C GLU A 27 -5.03 -11.31 11.36
N ALA A 28 -4.13 -10.34 11.28
CA ALA A 28 -3.87 -9.46 12.42
C ALA A 28 -5.13 -8.69 12.80
N LEU A 29 -5.84 -8.19 11.79
CA LEU A 29 -7.06 -7.43 12.01
C LEU A 29 -8.15 -8.29 12.66
N ASP A 30 -8.30 -9.52 12.17
CA ASP A 30 -9.31 -10.45 12.69
C ASP A 30 -9.01 -10.87 14.11
N LYS A 31 -7.73 -11.03 14.45
CA LYS A 31 -7.34 -11.44 15.78
C LYS A 31 -7.61 -10.36 16.82
N ASN A 32 -7.20 -9.13 16.52
CA ASN A 32 -7.36 -8.02 17.46
C ASN A 32 -7.09 -6.73 16.70
N ALA A 33 -8.17 -6.02 16.37
CA ALA A 33 -8.06 -4.81 15.55
C ALA A 33 -7.24 -3.71 16.23
N ALA A 34 -7.31 -3.61 17.56
CA ALA A 34 -6.55 -2.60 18.27
C ALA A 34 -5.05 -2.88 18.18
N VAL A 35 -4.66 -4.15 18.31
CA VAL A 35 -3.25 -4.53 18.21
C VAL A 35 -2.77 -4.36 16.76
N ALA A 36 -3.61 -4.72 15.78
CA ALA A 36 -3.25 -4.53 14.37
C ALA A 36 -2.99 -3.06 14.09
N ARG A 37 -3.83 -2.16 14.62
CA ARG A 37 -3.64 -0.74 14.44
C ARG A 37 -2.33 -0.28 15.07
N GLU A 38 -2.06 -0.68 16.30
CA GLU A 38 -0.80 -0.31 16.96
C GLU A 38 0.43 -0.79 16.18
N THR A 39 0.30 -1.98 15.59
CA THR A 39 1.42 -2.59 14.88
C THR A 39 1.72 -1.87 13.58
N TYR A 40 0.67 -1.49 12.83
CA TYR A 40 0.85 -1.07 11.44
C TYR A 40 0.58 0.40 11.17
N ILE A 41 -0.10 1.13 12.08
CA ILE A 41 -0.39 2.54 11.81
C ILE A 41 0.89 3.33 11.59
N ASN A 42 0.92 4.14 10.54
CA ASN A 42 2.06 4.98 10.17
C ASN A 42 3.31 4.19 9.78
N LYS A 43 3.18 2.89 9.53
CA LYS A 43 4.32 2.09 9.07
C LYS A 43 4.34 2.03 7.55
N TYR A 44 5.55 1.90 6.99
CA TYR A 44 5.74 1.72 5.56
C TYR A 44 5.78 0.23 5.27
N VAL A 45 4.98 -0.20 4.29
CA VAL A 45 4.84 -1.63 3.97
C VAL A 45 5.00 -1.87 2.47
N GLU A 46 5.40 -3.07 2.13
CA GLU A 46 5.43 -3.56 0.75
C GLU A 46 4.50 -4.76 0.69
N ILE A 47 3.46 -4.66 -0.13
CA ILE A 47 2.40 -5.67 -0.19
C ILE A 47 2.20 -6.12 -1.63
N THR A 48 2.19 -7.42 -1.87
CA THR A 48 1.84 -7.98 -3.17
C THR A 48 0.43 -8.53 -3.08
N GLY A 49 -0.38 -8.24 -4.08
CA GLY A 49 -1.75 -8.69 -4.15
C GLY A 49 -2.28 -8.51 -5.54
N LYS A 50 -3.60 -8.66 -5.70
CA LYS A 50 -4.25 -8.46 -6.98
C LYS A 50 -4.96 -7.13 -7.00
N LEU A 51 -4.90 -6.47 -8.15
CA LEU A 51 -5.61 -5.22 -8.34
C LEU A 51 -7.12 -5.48 -8.29
N GLY A 52 -7.79 -4.78 -7.40
CA GLY A 52 -9.23 -4.86 -7.28
C GLY A 52 -9.89 -3.77 -8.10
N THR A 53 -10.52 -2.82 -7.41
CA THR A 53 -11.20 -1.69 -8.04
C THR A 53 -10.20 -0.61 -8.41
N VAL A 54 -10.40 0.00 -9.59
CA VAL A 54 -9.70 1.23 -9.97
C VAL A 54 -10.75 2.34 -10.01
N ASP A 55 -10.58 3.36 -9.20
CA ASP A 55 -11.49 4.50 -9.17
C ASP A 55 -11.45 5.19 -10.53
N SER A 56 -12.63 5.49 -11.10
CA SER A 56 -12.70 6.09 -12.43
C SER A 56 -12.05 7.47 -12.50
N GLU A 57 -11.92 8.16 -11.38
CA GLU A 57 -11.24 9.45 -11.31
C GLU A 57 -9.81 9.33 -10.83
N LEU A 58 -9.30 8.09 -10.68
CA LEU A 58 -7.93 7.80 -10.30
C LEU A 58 -7.54 8.42 -8.96
N LYS A 59 -8.45 8.37 -8.01
CA LYS A 59 -8.16 8.81 -6.65
C LYS A 59 -7.60 7.68 -5.80
N TYR A 60 -8.05 6.44 -6.06
CA TYR A 60 -7.60 5.29 -5.30
C TYR A 60 -7.72 4.02 -6.11
N ILE A 61 -7.05 2.97 -5.63
CA ILE A 61 -7.27 1.61 -6.09
C ILE A 61 -7.44 0.74 -4.84
N SER A 62 -7.99 -0.45 -5.04
CA SER A 62 -8.05 -1.42 -3.95
C SER A 62 -7.15 -2.60 -4.27
N LEU A 63 -6.57 -3.18 -3.22
CA LEU A 63 -5.69 -4.34 -3.34
C LEU A 63 -6.36 -5.52 -2.65
N LYS A 64 -6.47 -6.64 -3.37
CA LYS A 64 -7.09 -7.86 -2.90
C LYS A 64 -6.05 -8.93 -2.62
N SER A 65 -6.45 -9.98 -1.90
CA SER A 65 -5.59 -11.13 -1.66
C SER A 65 -5.21 -11.81 -2.97
N SER A 66 -3.95 -12.26 -3.06
CA SER A 66 -3.49 -13.07 -4.19
C SER A 66 -3.93 -14.53 -4.08
N THR A 67 -4.26 -14.98 -2.87
CA THR A 67 -4.46 -16.39 -2.58
C THR A 67 -5.89 -16.76 -2.24
N LYS A 68 -6.69 -15.82 -1.73
CA LYS A 68 -8.04 -16.11 -1.26
C LYS A 68 -9.06 -15.66 -2.27
N GLU A 69 -9.97 -16.57 -2.60
CA GLU A 69 -11.08 -16.27 -3.50
C GLU A 69 -12.08 -15.33 -2.84
N TRP A 70 -12.32 -15.51 -1.54
CA TRP A 70 -13.24 -14.67 -0.78
C TRP A 70 -12.42 -13.73 0.09
N ASP A 71 -12.49 -12.44 -0.24
CA ASP A 71 -11.71 -11.42 0.43
C ASP A 71 -12.66 -10.29 0.79
N PHE A 72 -13.09 -10.27 2.04
CA PHE A 72 -14.12 -9.34 2.49
C PHE A 72 -13.59 -7.93 2.76
N HIS A 73 -12.27 -7.78 2.91
CA HIS A 73 -11.66 -6.48 3.16
C HIS A 73 -10.53 -6.26 2.19
N SER A 74 -10.68 -5.32 1.27
CA SER A 74 -9.56 -4.94 0.43
C SER A 74 -8.82 -3.78 1.09
N ILE A 75 -7.57 -3.57 0.68
CA ILE A 75 -6.80 -2.44 1.18
C ILE A 75 -7.06 -1.26 0.26
N HIS A 76 -7.44 -0.13 0.85
CA HIS A 76 -7.70 1.10 0.12
C HIS A 76 -6.38 1.84 -0.06
N CYS A 77 -5.95 2.01 -1.32
CA CYS A 77 -4.66 2.59 -1.63
C CYS A 77 -4.85 3.92 -2.35
N THR A 78 -4.51 5.02 -1.68
CA THR A 78 -4.68 6.36 -2.23
C THR A 78 -3.57 6.66 -3.22
N ILE A 79 -3.96 7.10 -4.42
CA ILE A 79 -3.02 7.49 -5.47
C ILE A 79 -2.54 8.90 -5.18
N LYS A 80 -1.22 9.11 -5.22
CA LYS A 80 -0.63 10.34 -4.71
C LYS A 80 -0.05 11.25 -5.78
N ASN A 81 0.24 10.75 -6.99
CA ASN A 81 0.87 11.59 -7.98
C ASN A 81 0.58 11.12 -9.39
N LYS A 82 1.01 11.91 -10.36
CA LYS A 82 0.72 11.67 -11.76
C LYS A 82 1.40 10.41 -12.29
N GLU A 83 2.61 10.15 -11.83
CA GLU A 83 3.34 8.97 -12.28
C GLU A 83 2.59 7.69 -11.91
N GLN A 84 2.07 7.65 -10.69
CA GLN A 84 1.29 6.50 -10.24
C GLN A 84 0.02 6.34 -11.07
N LYS A 85 -0.63 7.45 -11.42
CA LYS A 85 -1.82 7.40 -12.26
C LYS A 85 -1.51 6.79 -13.62
N GLU A 86 -0.38 7.16 -14.21
CA GLU A 86 -0.01 6.64 -15.53
C GLU A 86 0.27 5.14 -15.48
N ILE A 87 0.93 4.68 -14.42
CA ILE A 87 1.18 3.25 -14.25
C ILE A 87 -0.15 2.50 -14.10
N ILE A 88 -1.04 3.01 -13.25
CA ILE A 88 -2.31 2.35 -12.98
C ILE A 88 -3.16 2.21 -14.22
N LYS A 89 -3.10 3.19 -15.14
CA LYS A 89 -3.86 3.11 -16.39
C LYS A 89 -3.43 1.94 -17.28
N THR A 90 -2.24 1.38 -17.05
CA THR A 90 -1.76 0.25 -17.84
C THR A 90 -2.12 -1.10 -17.22
N LEU A 91 -2.73 -1.10 -16.03
CA LEU A 91 -3.00 -2.32 -15.29
C LEU A 91 -4.41 -2.82 -15.59
N ILE A 92 -4.62 -4.10 -15.28
CA ILE A 92 -5.91 -4.77 -15.50
C ILE A 92 -6.38 -5.35 -14.17
N THR A 93 -7.69 -5.30 -13.94
CA THR A 93 -8.28 -5.91 -12.75
C THR A 93 -7.84 -7.37 -12.62
N ASP A 94 -7.54 -7.77 -11.40
CA ASP A 94 -7.05 -9.10 -11.01
C ASP A 94 -5.60 -9.38 -11.39
N GLN A 95 -4.91 -8.40 -11.99
CA GLN A 95 -3.48 -8.52 -12.23
C GLN A 95 -2.73 -8.45 -10.91
N GLU A 96 -1.68 -9.26 -10.77
CA GLU A 96 -0.84 -9.21 -9.58
C GLU A 96 0.08 -8.00 -9.63
N ILE A 97 0.10 -7.24 -8.54
CA ILE A 97 0.89 -6.01 -8.44
C ILE A 97 1.55 -5.96 -7.06
N THR A 98 2.58 -5.13 -6.95
CA THR A 98 3.22 -4.85 -5.68
C THR A 98 3.08 -3.37 -5.38
N ILE A 99 2.62 -3.06 -4.17
CA ILE A 99 2.45 -1.68 -3.73
C ILE A 99 3.33 -1.44 -2.52
N LYS A 100 4.08 -0.35 -2.56
CA LYS A 100 4.77 0.18 -1.38
C LYS A 100 4.02 1.43 -0.95
N GLY A 101 3.84 1.57 0.36
CA GLY A 101 3.13 2.74 0.84
C GLY A 101 3.13 2.82 2.35
N LYS A 102 2.56 3.91 2.84
CA LYS A 102 2.45 4.17 4.27
C LYS A 102 1.02 3.93 4.72
N ILE A 103 0.85 3.10 5.73
CA ILE A 103 -0.48 2.83 6.29
C ILE A 103 -0.94 4.03 7.08
N THR A 104 -2.09 4.59 6.70
CA THR A 104 -2.61 5.82 7.30
C THR A 104 -3.79 5.57 8.20
N ASP A 105 -4.45 4.41 8.07
CA ASP A 105 -5.57 4.09 8.95
C ASP A 105 -5.77 2.58 9.01
N VAL A 106 -6.27 2.10 10.14
CA VAL A 106 -6.56 0.69 10.37
C VAL A 106 -7.83 0.62 11.21
N GLY A 107 -8.82 -0.13 10.74
CA GLY A 107 -10.05 -0.29 11.48
C GLY A 107 -10.74 -1.60 11.16
N GLU A 108 -11.55 -2.06 12.13
CA GLU A 108 -12.17 -3.38 12.02
C GLU A 108 -13.26 -3.44 10.95
N VAL A 109 -13.84 -2.31 10.56
CA VAL A 109 -14.91 -2.30 9.57
C VAL A 109 -14.36 -2.07 8.16
N LEU A 110 -13.53 -1.04 7.99
CA LEU A 110 -13.05 -0.65 6.67
C LEU A 110 -11.67 -1.20 6.33
N GLY A 111 -10.99 -1.82 7.29
CA GLY A 111 -9.70 -2.43 7.05
C GLY A 111 -8.56 -1.43 7.02
N TYR A 112 -7.62 -1.64 6.11
CA TYR A 112 -6.41 -0.82 6.03
C TYR A 112 -6.53 0.21 4.92
N PHE A 113 -5.99 1.40 5.21
CA PHE A 113 -5.83 2.46 4.22
C PHE A 113 -4.35 2.78 4.11
N LEU A 114 -3.86 2.97 2.90
CA LEU A 114 -2.47 3.38 2.73
C LEU A 114 -2.34 4.42 1.62
N ASP A 115 -1.30 5.23 1.73
CA ASP A 115 -0.90 6.17 0.69
C ASP A 115 0.19 5.50 -0.13
N ILE A 116 0.01 5.43 -1.44
CA ILE A 116 0.98 4.77 -2.32
C ILE A 116 2.23 5.61 -2.44
N THR A 117 3.40 4.98 -2.25
CA THR A 117 4.68 5.61 -2.56
C THR A 117 5.26 5.05 -3.85
N GLU A 118 4.97 3.77 -4.14
CA GLU A 118 5.48 3.14 -5.36
C GLU A 118 4.58 2.00 -5.75
N ILE A 119 4.36 1.80 -7.05
CA ILE A 119 3.53 0.69 -7.54
C ILE A 119 4.22 0.08 -8.74
N SER A 120 4.18 -1.27 -8.82
CA SER A 120 4.75 -1.98 -9.94
C SER A 120 3.92 -3.20 -10.26
N ALA A 121 3.91 -3.59 -11.53
CA ALA A 121 3.29 -4.82 -11.98
C ALA A 121 4.29 -5.97 -11.82
N ASN A 122 3.78 -7.12 -11.47
CA ASN A 122 4.62 -8.32 -11.35
C ASN A 122 4.55 -9.15 -12.62
#